data_680ec1b8a1c50ddab2dd5c68ee92ad3f
#
_entry.id   680ec1b8a1c50ddab2dd5c68ee92ad3f
#
_cell.length_a   1.000
_cell.length_b   1.000
_cell.length_c   1.000
_cell.angle_alpha   90.00
_cell.angle_beta   90.00
_cell.angle_gamma   90.00
#
_symmetry.space_group_name_H-M   'P 1'
#
loop_
_entity.id
_entity.type
_entity.pdbx_description
1 polymer ?
#
loop_
_entity_poly.entity_id
_entity_poly.type
_entity_poly.pdbx_seq_one_letter_code
_entity_poly.pdbx_strand_id
1 'polypeptide(L)'
;PWPSTTTEPANNPEREFAMGRRVTIQGKDGSFGAYVADAKRKDGPAVLVIQEIFGVNKVMRDIAESLAEDGYTAVAPDLFWRIEPGIDITDKTDAEWEKAFSYFKAFNVDKGVEDIASTIAWVRAQGHAKVGAEGYCLGGLLAFLTATRTDIDATVGYYGVGIDTYLGEARKAQKPVLLHIAEEDGFVSKDSQTKMKAGLTNPNYQLHSYPGRDHAFARDGGKHYHPADANKANERTMKFFEKHLGPV
;
A
#
# COMPACT_ATOMS: atom_id res chain seq x y z
N PRO A 1 -15.07 7.94 2.53
CA PRO A 1 -14.85 9.22 1.83
C PRO A 1 -13.62 9.87 2.44
N TRP A 2 -12.62 10.16 1.62
CA TRP A 2 -11.47 10.95 2.05
C TRP A 2 -11.99 12.32 2.52
N PRO A 3 -11.45 12.89 3.59
CA PRO A 3 -11.96 14.12 4.13
C PRO A 3 -11.90 15.22 3.06
N SER A 4 -13.07 15.73 2.66
CA SER A 4 -13.15 16.96 1.90
C SER A 4 -12.50 18.05 2.74
N THR A 5 -11.60 18.83 2.14
CA THR A 5 -11.03 20.05 2.72
C THR A 5 -12.13 21.08 2.97
N THR A 6 -12.84 20.93 4.07
CA THR A 6 -13.58 22.01 4.70
C THR A 6 -12.81 22.34 5.96
N THR A 7 -12.29 23.57 5.99
CA THR A 7 -11.69 24.19 7.16
C THR A 7 -12.75 24.26 8.27
N GLU A 8 -12.76 23.26 9.15
CA GLU A 8 -13.46 23.31 10.42
C GLU A 8 -12.47 23.50 11.57
N PRO A 9 -12.84 24.25 12.62
CA PRO A 9 -11.92 24.67 13.66
C PRO A 9 -11.44 23.49 14.51
N ALA A 10 -10.16 23.54 14.87
CA ALA A 10 -9.44 22.61 15.73
C ALA A 10 -10.06 22.54 17.13
N ASN A 11 -11.10 21.73 17.34
CA ASN A 11 -11.53 21.23 18.64
C ASN A 11 -12.72 20.26 18.46
N ASN A 12 -12.41 19.08 17.90
CA ASN A 12 -13.34 17.97 17.98
C ASN A 12 -12.69 16.88 18.84
N PRO A 13 -13.23 16.56 20.03
CA PRO A 13 -12.69 15.53 20.92
C PRO A 13 -12.71 14.11 20.29
N GLU A 14 -13.37 13.92 19.15
CA GLU A 14 -13.35 12.64 18.41
C GLU A 14 -12.07 12.45 17.56
N ARG A 15 -11.27 13.50 17.33
CA ARG A 15 -9.97 13.42 16.62
C ARG A 15 -8.81 12.93 17.49
N GLU A 16 -8.99 12.79 18.77
CA GLU A 16 -7.92 12.37 19.70
C GLU A 16 -7.58 10.86 19.63
N PHE A 17 -8.38 10.06 18.87
CA PHE A 17 -8.21 8.61 18.76
C PHE A 17 -7.41 8.13 17.54
N ALA A 18 -7.04 9.01 16.61
CA ALA A 18 -6.41 8.64 15.34
C ALA A 18 -4.89 8.90 15.28
N MET A 19 -4.23 9.21 16.37
CA MET A 19 -2.76 9.30 16.37
C MET A 19 -2.17 7.89 16.41
N GLY A 20 -1.56 7.48 15.30
CA GLY A 20 -0.86 6.20 15.21
C GLY A 20 0.34 6.14 16.13
N ARG A 21 0.81 4.94 16.38
CA ARG A 21 1.98 4.64 17.23
C ARG A 21 3.07 3.95 16.44
N ARG A 22 4.30 4.09 16.88
CA ARG A 22 5.43 3.36 16.32
C ARG A 22 5.65 2.06 17.09
N VAL A 23 5.95 0.99 16.36
CA VAL A 23 6.29 -0.32 16.91
C VAL A 23 7.57 -0.85 16.29
N THR A 24 8.16 -1.85 16.89
CA THR A 24 9.28 -2.60 16.34
C THR A 24 8.81 -4.02 16.02
N ILE A 25 9.08 -4.47 14.81
CA ILE A 25 8.76 -5.82 14.32
C ILE A 25 10.06 -6.60 14.17
N GLN A 26 10.07 -7.82 14.71
CA GLN A 26 11.20 -8.73 14.52
C GLN A 26 11.06 -9.42 13.14
N GLY A 27 11.97 -9.10 12.24
CA GLY A 27 12.11 -9.76 10.95
C GLY A 27 13.16 -10.86 10.98
N LYS A 28 13.36 -11.50 9.83
CA LYS A 28 14.31 -12.59 9.65
C LYS A 28 15.76 -12.16 9.80
N ASP A 29 16.11 -10.96 9.31
CA ASP A 29 17.47 -10.45 9.29
C ASP A 29 17.74 -9.36 10.35
N GLY A 30 16.75 -9.02 11.16
CA GLY A 30 16.82 -7.97 12.18
C GLY A 30 15.47 -7.35 12.45
N SER A 31 15.46 -6.35 13.34
CA SER A 31 14.24 -5.63 13.71
C SER A 31 14.08 -4.35 12.88
N PHE A 32 12.86 -4.02 12.54
CA PHE A 32 12.52 -2.79 11.81
C PHE A 32 11.29 -2.09 12.41
N GLY A 33 11.19 -0.79 12.18
CA GLY A 33 10.08 0.02 12.62
C GLY A 33 8.83 -0.17 11.76
N ALA A 34 7.67 0.05 12.36
CA ALA A 34 6.41 0.20 11.64
C ALA A 34 5.53 1.26 12.29
N TYR A 35 4.68 1.90 11.51
CA TYR A 35 3.63 2.79 11.98
C TYR A 35 2.31 2.02 12.05
N VAL A 36 1.61 2.12 13.18
CA VAL A 36 0.34 1.43 13.41
C VAL A 36 -0.74 2.45 13.72
N ALA A 37 -1.82 2.43 12.97
CA ALA A 37 -3.07 3.11 13.28
C ALA A 37 -4.10 2.06 13.72
N ASP A 38 -4.46 2.10 14.99
CA ASP A 38 -5.37 1.12 15.59
C ASP A 38 -6.83 1.45 15.28
N ALA A 39 -7.60 0.50 14.75
CA ALA A 39 -9.05 0.61 14.67
C ALA A 39 -9.71 0.53 16.06
N LYS A 40 -10.94 1.02 16.17
CA LYS A 40 -11.72 0.90 17.42
C LYS A 40 -11.92 -0.56 17.84
N ARG A 41 -12.23 -1.43 16.87
CA ARG A 41 -12.38 -2.86 17.09
C ARG A 41 -11.01 -3.55 17.00
N LYS A 42 -10.54 -4.09 18.11
CA LYS A 42 -9.18 -4.65 18.24
C LYS A 42 -8.98 -6.02 17.57
N ASP A 43 -10.03 -6.78 17.39
CA ASP A 43 -10.05 -8.12 16.78
C ASP A 43 -10.57 -8.11 15.33
N GLY A 44 -10.79 -6.92 14.77
CA GLY A 44 -11.21 -6.74 13.38
C GLY A 44 -10.09 -7.09 12.38
N PRO A 45 -10.38 -6.97 11.09
CA PRO A 45 -9.37 -7.18 10.06
C PRO A 45 -8.29 -6.09 10.08
N ALA A 46 -7.10 -6.43 9.60
CA ALA A 46 -6.00 -5.48 9.47
C ALA A 46 -5.55 -5.33 8.02
N VAL A 47 -4.96 -4.18 7.68
CA VAL A 47 -4.42 -3.89 6.35
C VAL A 47 -2.99 -3.35 6.49
N LEU A 48 -2.05 -3.95 5.77
CA LEU A 48 -0.72 -3.40 5.61
C LEU A 48 -0.75 -2.27 4.56
N VAL A 49 -0.11 -1.16 4.89
CA VAL A 49 0.11 -0.04 3.95
C VAL A 49 1.55 -0.10 3.47
N ILE A 50 1.75 -0.47 2.21
CA ILE A 50 3.07 -0.70 1.63
C ILE A 50 3.53 0.55 0.89
N GLN A 51 4.65 1.10 1.36
CA GLN A 51 5.22 2.39 0.96
C GLN A 51 5.56 2.53 -0.53
N GLU A 52 5.60 3.76 -0.97
CA GLU A 52 6.26 4.20 -2.19
C GLU A 52 7.79 4.29 -1.96
N ILE A 53 8.49 5.04 -2.80
CA ILE A 53 9.95 5.24 -2.67
C ILE A 53 10.35 6.35 -1.69
N PHE A 54 9.40 6.88 -0.92
CA PHE A 54 9.59 8.00 0.01
C PHE A 54 9.59 7.56 1.50
N GLY A 55 9.59 6.26 1.76
CA GLY A 55 9.52 5.72 3.11
C GLY A 55 8.10 5.76 3.71
N VAL A 56 8.01 5.57 5.02
CA VAL A 56 6.75 5.69 5.77
C VAL A 56 6.50 7.16 6.08
N ASN A 57 6.27 7.93 5.02
CA ASN A 57 6.06 9.37 5.07
C ASN A 57 4.63 9.73 5.51
N LYS A 58 4.34 11.03 5.57
CA LYS A 58 3.02 11.52 5.96
C LYS A 58 1.89 10.92 5.12
N VAL A 59 2.07 10.78 3.80
CA VAL A 59 1.04 10.20 2.92
C VAL A 59 0.70 8.77 3.34
N MET A 60 1.69 7.94 3.61
CA MET A 60 1.48 6.56 4.06
C MET A 60 0.82 6.50 5.44
N ARG A 61 1.18 7.40 6.34
CA ARG A 61 0.54 7.49 7.66
C ARG A 61 -0.90 7.97 7.58
N ASP A 62 -1.19 8.97 6.75
CA ASP A 62 -2.57 9.46 6.52
C ASP A 62 -3.47 8.35 5.94
N ILE A 63 -2.95 7.53 5.02
CA ILE A 63 -3.65 6.35 4.51
C ILE A 63 -3.93 5.36 5.63
N ALA A 64 -2.94 5.06 6.48
CA ALA A 64 -3.11 4.16 7.61
C ALA A 64 -4.16 4.67 8.59
N GLU A 65 -4.16 5.95 8.90
CA GLU A 65 -5.14 6.58 9.79
C GLU A 65 -6.56 6.54 9.19
N SER A 66 -6.69 6.80 7.88
CA SER A 66 -7.98 6.69 7.18
C SER A 66 -8.54 5.25 7.21
N LEU A 67 -7.69 4.25 7.00
CA LEU A 67 -8.11 2.84 7.13
C LEU A 67 -8.56 2.52 8.56
N ALA A 68 -7.91 3.09 9.57
CA ALA A 68 -8.31 2.90 10.96
C ALA A 68 -9.66 3.54 11.28
N GLU A 69 -9.95 4.71 10.72
CA GLU A 69 -11.27 5.36 10.77
C GLU A 69 -12.35 4.49 10.10
N ASP A 70 -12.00 3.83 9.00
CA ASP A 70 -12.88 2.90 8.28
C ASP A 70 -12.99 1.51 8.96
N GLY A 71 -12.28 1.28 10.07
CA GLY A 71 -12.40 0.10 10.92
C GLY A 71 -11.34 -0.97 10.71
N TYR A 72 -10.31 -0.74 9.89
CA TYR A 72 -9.17 -1.64 9.68
C TYR A 72 -7.97 -1.19 10.51
N THR A 73 -7.44 -2.02 11.39
CA THR A 73 -6.12 -1.72 11.97
C THR A 73 -5.09 -1.70 10.85
N ALA A 74 -4.40 -0.57 10.68
CA ALA A 74 -3.46 -0.39 9.59
C ALA A 74 -2.01 -0.40 10.06
N VAL A 75 -1.12 -1.05 9.33
CA VAL A 75 0.29 -1.21 9.68
C VAL A 75 1.17 -0.87 8.48
N ALA A 76 2.00 0.16 8.59
CA ALA A 76 2.95 0.57 7.56
C ALA A 76 4.38 0.24 8.00
N PRO A 77 4.96 -0.88 7.52
CA PRO A 77 6.34 -1.25 7.84
C PRO A 77 7.34 -0.37 7.11
N ASP A 78 8.44 -0.02 7.78
CA ASP A 78 9.60 0.64 7.17
C ASP A 78 10.40 -0.37 6.35
N LEU A 79 10.18 -0.41 5.05
CA LEU A 79 10.85 -1.36 4.15
C LEU A 79 12.24 -0.90 3.69
N PHE A 80 12.60 0.36 3.96
CA PHE A 80 13.94 0.88 3.66
C PHE A 80 14.94 0.73 4.81
N TRP A 81 14.54 0.12 5.90
CA TRP A 81 15.33 0.04 7.13
C TRP A 81 16.74 -0.54 6.96
N ARG A 82 16.94 -1.46 5.97
CA ARG A 82 18.27 -2.03 5.68
C ARG A 82 19.19 -1.03 5.01
N ILE A 83 18.64 -0.01 4.36
CA ILE A 83 19.41 1.06 3.69
C ILE A 83 19.59 2.21 4.67
N GLU A 84 18.49 2.75 5.17
CA GLU A 84 18.45 3.83 6.15
C GLU A 84 17.11 3.76 6.92
N PRO A 85 17.13 3.49 8.24
CA PRO A 85 15.89 3.45 9.02
C PRO A 85 15.22 4.81 9.13
N GLY A 86 13.89 4.82 9.13
CA GLY A 86 13.10 6.01 9.42
C GLY A 86 13.02 7.02 8.28
N ILE A 87 13.20 6.60 7.03
CA ILE A 87 13.03 7.48 5.87
C ILE A 87 11.61 8.04 5.84
N ASP A 88 11.53 9.36 5.77
CA ASP A 88 10.30 10.15 5.71
C ASP A 88 10.57 11.39 4.84
N ILE A 89 10.47 11.23 3.53
CA ILE A 89 10.69 12.29 2.55
C ILE A 89 9.48 12.49 1.66
N THR A 90 9.48 13.54 0.86
CA THR A 90 8.35 13.90 0.00
C THR A 90 8.73 13.87 -1.49
N ASP A 91 7.75 14.12 -2.34
CA ASP A 91 7.90 14.29 -3.78
C ASP A 91 8.03 15.78 -4.19
N LYS A 92 8.36 16.68 -3.26
CA LYS A 92 8.23 18.13 -3.46
C LYS A 92 9.48 18.79 -4.03
N THR A 93 10.65 18.22 -3.82
CA THR A 93 11.91 18.79 -4.28
C THR A 93 12.72 17.80 -5.11
N ASP A 94 13.55 18.33 -6.02
CA ASP A 94 14.44 17.50 -6.84
C ASP A 94 15.43 16.69 -5.97
N ALA A 95 15.92 17.27 -4.86
CA ALA A 95 16.80 16.60 -3.92
C ALA A 95 16.13 15.40 -3.24
N GLU A 96 14.86 15.51 -2.87
CA GLU A 96 14.09 14.40 -2.30
C GLU A 96 13.82 13.30 -3.36
N TRP A 97 13.54 13.68 -4.59
CA TRP A 97 13.42 12.74 -5.70
C TRP A 97 14.73 11.99 -5.98
N GLU A 98 15.85 12.68 -6.02
CA GLU A 98 17.17 12.05 -6.19
C GLU A 98 17.44 11.03 -5.07
N LYS A 99 17.16 11.42 -3.83
CA LYS A 99 17.28 10.54 -2.65
C LYS A 99 16.34 9.33 -2.76
N ALA A 100 15.08 9.55 -3.12
CA ALA A 100 14.10 8.48 -3.30
C ALA A 100 14.51 7.47 -4.37
N PHE A 101 15.02 7.92 -5.51
CA PHE A 101 15.53 7.04 -6.55
C PHE A 101 16.78 6.28 -6.11
N SER A 102 17.64 6.86 -5.28
CA SER A 102 18.80 6.15 -4.73
C SER A 102 18.36 4.98 -3.82
N TYR A 103 17.31 5.16 -3.01
CA TYR A 103 16.74 4.07 -2.21
C TYR A 103 16.07 3.00 -3.08
N PHE A 104 15.30 3.41 -4.08
CA PHE A 104 14.67 2.49 -5.02
C PHE A 104 15.71 1.61 -5.72
N LYS A 105 16.82 2.20 -6.17
CA LYS A 105 17.92 1.48 -6.83
C LYS A 105 18.63 0.50 -5.89
N ALA A 106 18.77 0.83 -4.61
CA ALA A 106 19.44 0.00 -3.62
C ALA A 106 18.50 -1.05 -2.99
N PHE A 107 17.19 -0.93 -3.20
CA PHE A 107 16.20 -1.80 -2.58
C PHE A 107 16.24 -3.22 -3.11
N ASN A 108 16.24 -4.19 -2.19
CA ASN A 108 16.12 -5.60 -2.52
C ASN A 108 14.65 -6.03 -2.39
N VAL A 109 14.02 -6.31 -3.52
CA VAL A 109 12.59 -6.69 -3.60
C VAL A 109 12.30 -7.97 -2.80
N ASP A 110 13.15 -8.99 -2.90
CA ASP A 110 12.94 -10.26 -2.20
C ASP A 110 12.98 -10.08 -0.68
N LYS A 111 13.94 -9.27 -0.19
CA LYS A 111 14.04 -8.91 1.23
C LYS A 111 12.86 -8.06 1.69
N GLY A 112 12.36 -7.18 0.84
CA GLY A 112 11.15 -6.41 1.11
C GLY A 112 9.93 -7.30 1.32
N VAL A 113 9.74 -8.32 0.50
CA VAL A 113 8.65 -9.30 0.66
C VAL A 113 8.84 -10.15 1.92
N GLU A 114 10.07 -10.54 2.28
CA GLU A 114 10.36 -11.22 3.55
C GLU A 114 9.96 -10.36 4.76
N ASP A 115 10.21 -9.05 4.72
CA ASP A 115 9.81 -8.12 5.78
C ASP A 115 8.28 -7.95 5.84
N ILE A 116 7.61 -7.91 4.70
CA ILE A 116 6.15 -7.90 4.64
C ILE A 116 5.59 -9.19 5.24
N ALA A 117 6.16 -10.36 4.94
CA ALA A 117 5.74 -11.63 5.54
C ALA A 117 5.91 -11.63 7.07
N SER A 118 7.01 -11.08 7.57
CA SER A 118 7.23 -10.89 9.02
C SER A 118 6.19 -9.94 9.64
N THR A 119 5.82 -8.90 8.91
CA THR A 119 4.77 -7.95 9.33
C THR A 119 3.41 -8.64 9.40
N ILE A 120 3.04 -9.46 8.41
CA ILE A 120 1.80 -10.24 8.42
C ILE A 120 1.76 -11.17 9.65
N ALA A 121 2.84 -11.89 9.92
CA ALA A 121 2.93 -12.76 11.09
C ALA A 121 2.79 -11.99 12.41
N TRP A 122 3.42 -10.82 12.51
CA TRP A 122 3.29 -9.94 13.66
C TRP A 122 1.85 -9.47 13.85
N VAL A 123 1.18 -9.02 12.78
CA VAL A 123 -0.23 -8.57 12.80
C VAL A 123 -1.16 -9.69 13.26
N ARG A 124 -0.97 -10.90 12.74
CA ARG A 124 -1.77 -12.07 13.16
C ARG A 124 -1.54 -12.41 14.64
N ALA A 125 -0.30 -12.27 15.14
CA ALA A 125 0.01 -12.46 16.56
C ALA A 125 -0.63 -11.40 17.47
N GLN A 126 -1.04 -10.23 16.93
CA GLN A 126 -1.83 -9.23 17.67
C GLN A 126 -3.34 -9.58 17.74
N GLY A 127 -3.79 -10.67 17.09
CA GLY A 127 -5.16 -11.14 17.13
C GLY A 127 -5.98 -10.90 15.86
N HIS A 128 -5.38 -10.32 14.82
CA HIS A 128 -6.06 -10.07 13.55
C HIS A 128 -6.07 -11.33 12.67
N ALA A 129 -7.21 -12.01 12.59
CA ALA A 129 -7.36 -13.25 11.82
C ALA A 129 -7.34 -13.03 10.31
N LYS A 130 -7.79 -11.86 9.85
CA LYS A 130 -7.82 -11.45 8.44
C LYS A 130 -6.87 -10.30 8.20
N VAL A 131 -5.97 -10.46 7.24
CA VAL A 131 -4.93 -9.48 6.92
C VAL A 131 -4.92 -9.22 5.42
N GLY A 132 -5.16 -7.97 5.05
CA GLY A 132 -4.99 -7.45 3.69
C GLY A 132 -3.72 -6.61 3.56
N ALA A 133 -3.43 -6.19 2.34
CA ALA A 133 -2.41 -5.20 2.07
C ALA A 133 -2.83 -4.29 0.92
N GLU A 134 -2.49 -3.02 0.99
CA GLU A 134 -2.51 -2.11 -0.14
C GLU A 134 -1.15 -1.44 -0.30
N GLY A 135 -0.69 -1.32 -1.53
CA GLY A 135 0.62 -0.76 -1.82
C GLY A 135 0.60 0.15 -3.04
N TYR A 136 1.53 1.11 -3.06
CA TYR A 136 1.57 2.22 -3.99
C TYR A 136 2.93 2.28 -4.69
N CYS A 137 2.98 2.45 -6.00
CA CYS A 137 4.22 2.52 -6.76
C CYS A 137 5.10 1.25 -6.57
N LEU A 138 6.28 1.36 -5.96
CA LEU A 138 7.05 0.22 -5.48
C LEU A 138 6.18 -0.72 -4.62
N GLY A 139 5.40 -0.15 -3.73
CA GLY A 139 4.47 -0.91 -2.88
C GLY A 139 3.38 -1.63 -3.67
N GLY A 140 3.00 -1.16 -4.84
CA GLY A 140 2.07 -1.86 -5.73
C GLY A 140 2.67 -3.14 -6.31
N LEU A 141 3.95 -3.12 -6.69
CA LEU A 141 4.70 -4.33 -7.03
C LEU A 141 4.79 -5.28 -5.84
N LEU A 142 5.15 -4.75 -4.66
CA LEU A 142 5.30 -5.56 -3.45
C LEU A 142 3.98 -6.17 -3.01
N ALA A 143 2.84 -5.50 -3.18
CA ALA A 143 1.51 -6.06 -2.93
C ALA A 143 1.23 -7.26 -3.85
N PHE A 144 1.54 -7.15 -5.13
CA PHE A 144 1.45 -8.28 -6.07
C PHE A 144 2.33 -9.45 -5.63
N LEU A 145 3.60 -9.21 -5.28
CA LEU A 145 4.51 -10.26 -4.83
C LEU A 145 4.10 -10.84 -3.46
N THR A 146 3.50 -10.05 -2.60
CA THR A 146 2.92 -10.54 -1.35
C THR A 146 1.82 -11.55 -1.62
N ALA A 147 0.95 -11.30 -2.60
CA ALA A 147 -0.09 -12.25 -2.99
C ALA A 147 0.46 -13.56 -3.57
N THR A 148 1.61 -13.51 -4.25
CA THR A 148 2.22 -14.71 -4.88
C THR A 148 3.12 -15.50 -3.94
N ARG A 149 3.61 -14.90 -2.85
CA ARG A 149 4.68 -15.44 -2.00
C ARG A 149 4.31 -15.62 -0.53
N THR A 150 3.13 -15.17 -0.11
CA THR A 150 2.68 -15.24 1.30
C THR A 150 1.26 -15.80 1.39
N ASP A 151 0.79 -15.99 2.61
CA ASP A 151 -0.58 -16.43 2.93
C ASP A 151 -1.55 -15.26 3.17
N ILE A 152 -1.23 -14.05 2.71
CA ILE A 152 -2.08 -12.86 2.81
C ILE A 152 -3.51 -13.17 2.33
N ASP A 153 -4.53 -12.55 2.93
CA ASP A 153 -5.93 -12.83 2.57
C ASP A 153 -6.43 -12.04 1.35
N ALA A 154 -5.95 -10.82 1.12
CA ALA A 154 -6.31 -9.98 -0.03
C ALA A 154 -5.25 -8.89 -0.25
N THR A 155 -4.99 -8.53 -1.50
CA THR A 155 -4.02 -7.46 -1.81
C THR A 155 -4.55 -6.47 -2.84
N VAL A 156 -4.15 -5.22 -2.70
CA VAL A 156 -4.45 -4.13 -3.63
C VAL A 156 -3.14 -3.44 -4.04
N GLY A 157 -2.93 -3.28 -5.34
CA GLY A 157 -1.79 -2.53 -5.87
C GLY A 157 -2.26 -1.30 -6.66
N TYR A 158 -1.72 -0.14 -6.32
CA TYR A 158 -1.92 1.11 -7.05
C TYR A 158 -0.69 1.42 -7.90
N TYR A 159 -0.89 1.56 -9.21
CA TYR A 159 0.16 1.91 -10.17
C TYR A 159 1.50 1.21 -9.91
N GLY A 160 1.46 -0.10 -9.70
CA GLY A 160 2.65 -0.90 -9.36
C GLY A 160 3.68 -0.93 -10.50
N VAL A 161 4.92 -0.61 -10.16
CA VAL A 161 6.03 -0.54 -11.12
C VAL A 161 6.78 -1.86 -11.18
N GLY A 162 6.88 -2.45 -12.36
CA GLY A 162 7.69 -3.66 -12.58
C GLY A 162 6.94 -4.99 -12.40
N ILE A 163 5.61 -4.99 -12.24
CA ILE A 163 4.80 -6.23 -12.14
C ILE A 163 4.98 -7.12 -13.36
N ASP A 164 5.11 -6.53 -14.55
CA ASP A 164 5.29 -7.26 -15.81
C ASP A 164 6.54 -8.15 -15.83
N THR A 165 7.57 -7.82 -15.05
CA THR A 165 8.78 -8.63 -14.92
C THR A 165 8.61 -9.88 -14.03
N TYR A 166 7.52 -9.97 -13.28
CA TYR A 166 7.20 -11.07 -12.35
C TYR A 166 5.97 -11.89 -12.77
N LEU A 167 5.47 -11.74 -13.99
CA LEU A 167 4.27 -12.45 -14.45
C LEU A 167 4.39 -13.98 -14.40
N GLY A 168 5.61 -14.51 -14.41
CA GLY A 168 5.86 -15.94 -14.16
C GLY A 168 5.36 -16.44 -12.80
N GLU A 169 5.18 -15.55 -11.83
CA GLU A 169 4.65 -15.86 -10.50
C GLU A 169 3.11 -15.73 -10.40
N ALA A 170 2.44 -15.17 -11.42
CA ALA A 170 1.01 -14.83 -11.36
C ALA A 170 0.12 -16.00 -10.91
N ARG A 171 0.45 -17.24 -11.32
CA ARG A 171 -0.32 -18.45 -10.97
C ARG A 171 -0.19 -18.87 -9.50
N LYS A 172 0.79 -18.33 -8.78
CA LYS A 172 1.00 -18.64 -7.35
C LYS A 172 0.00 -17.93 -6.44
N ALA A 173 -0.59 -16.82 -6.88
CA ALA A 173 -1.60 -16.09 -6.09
C ALA A 173 -2.87 -16.95 -5.94
N GLN A 174 -3.14 -17.37 -4.70
CA GLN A 174 -4.33 -18.15 -4.35
C GLN A 174 -5.46 -17.28 -3.78
N LYS A 175 -5.16 -16.04 -3.46
CA LYS A 175 -6.07 -15.08 -2.84
C LYS A 175 -6.36 -13.91 -3.77
N PRO A 176 -7.46 -13.18 -3.54
CA PRO A 176 -7.85 -12.06 -4.40
C PRO A 176 -6.80 -10.95 -4.49
N VAL A 177 -6.62 -10.44 -5.70
CA VAL A 177 -5.71 -9.32 -6.02
C VAL A 177 -6.46 -8.29 -6.84
N LEU A 178 -6.43 -7.04 -6.41
CA LEU A 178 -6.97 -5.90 -7.14
C LEU A 178 -5.81 -4.98 -7.58
N LEU A 179 -5.77 -4.63 -8.86
CA LEU A 179 -4.75 -3.71 -9.39
C LEU A 179 -5.41 -2.49 -10.05
N HIS A 180 -4.99 -1.31 -9.63
CA HIS A 180 -5.32 -0.02 -10.23
C HIS A 180 -4.19 0.42 -11.16
N ILE A 181 -4.49 0.57 -12.44
CA ILE A 181 -3.52 0.85 -13.51
C ILE A 181 -3.76 2.26 -14.05
N ALA A 182 -2.77 3.14 -13.92
CA ALA A 182 -2.78 4.43 -14.59
C ALA A 182 -2.41 4.24 -16.06
N GLU A 183 -3.27 4.63 -17.00
CA GLU A 183 -3.02 4.32 -18.41
C GLU A 183 -1.90 5.16 -19.03
N GLU A 184 -1.69 6.38 -18.56
CA GLU A 184 -0.63 7.28 -19.03
C GLU A 184 0.58 7.32 -18.07
N ASP A 185 0.82 6.21 -17.37
CA ASP A 185 1.87 6.09 -16.36
C ASP A 185 3.28 6.24 -16.97
N GLY A 186 4.02 7.26 -16.54
CA GLY A 186 5.39 7.51 -16.99
C GLY A 186 6.41 6.46 -16.55
N PHE A 187 6.08 5.60 -15.58
CA PHE A 187 6.94 4.52 -15.06
C PHE A 187 6.49 3.12 -15.48
N VAL A 188 5.28 2.98 -16.04
CA VAL A 188 4.72 1.70 -16.50
C VAL A 188 4.29 1.84 -17.96
N SER A 189 5.12 1.35 -18.88
CA SER A 189 4.89 1.50 -20.32
C SER A 189 3.59 0.85 -20.77
N LYS A 190 3.06 1.27 -21.93
CA LYS A 190 1.91 0.61 -22.58
C LYS A 190 2.16 -0.87 -22.86
N ASP A 191 3.40 -1.23 -23.22
CA ASP A 191 3.82 -2.63 -23.40
C ASP A 191 3.74 -3.41 -22.08
N SER A 192 4.27 -2.86 -20.98
CA SER A 192 4.14 -3.46 -19.64
C SER A 192 2.68 -3.64 -19.24
N GLN A 193 1.82 -2.63 -19.45
CA GLN A 193 0.39 -2.72 -19.17
C GLN A 193 -0.30 -3.82 -19.99
N THR A 194 0.06 -3.93 -21.28
CA THR A 194 -0.45 -4.98 -22.17
C THR A 194 -0.05 -6.37 -21.69
N LYS A 195 1.22 -6.55 -21.30
CA LYS A 195 1.72 -7.81 -20.71
C LYS A 195 1.00 -8.16 -19.42
N MET A 196 0.77 -7.20 -18.55
CA MET A 196 0.03 -7.40 -17.29
C MET A 196 -1.40 -7.87 -17.59
N LYS A 197 -2.13 -7.20 -18.47
CA LYS A 197 -3.50 -7.58 -18.86
C LYS A 197 -3.57 -8.98 -19.49
N ALA A 198 -2.57 -9.36 -20.28
CA ALA A 198 -2.48 -10.68 -20.89
C ALA A 198 -2.06 -11.79 -19.90
N GLY A 199 -1.21 -11.48 -18.94
CA GLY A 199 -0.65 -12.45 -18.01
C GLY A 199 -1.47 -12.66 -16.73
N LEU A 200 -2.28 -11.68 -16.33
CA LEU A 200 -3.07 -11.69 -15.09
C LEU A 200 -4.52 -12.07 -15.37
N THR A 201 -4.73 -13.26 -15.93
CA THR A 201 -6.05 -13.77 -16.37
C THR A 201 -6.69 -14.74 -15.38
N ASN A 202 -5.98 -15.16 -14.32
CA ASN A 202 -6.56 -15.97 -13.26
C ASN A 202 -7.75 -15.23 -12.63
N PRO A 203 -8.85 -15.90 -12.29
CA PRO A 203 -10.02 -15.28 -11.64
C PRO A 203 -9.76 -14.52 -10.34
N ASN A 204 -8.63 -14.79 -9.69
CA ASN A 204 -8.23 -14.04 -8.49
C ASN A 204 -7.83 -12.59 -8.79
N TYR A 205 -7.49 -12.25 -10.04
CA TYR A 205 -7.08 -10.89 -10.41
C TYR A 205 -8.25 -10.06 -10.91
N GLN A 206 -8.35 -8.84 -10.36
CA GLN A 206 -9.22 -7.77 -10.83
C GLN A 206 -8.36 -6.58 -11.25
N LEU A 207 -8.46 -6.15 -12.50
CA LEU A 207 -7.70 -5.02 -13.03
C LEU A 207 -8.64 -3.88 -13.37
N HIS A 208 -8.34 -2.68 -12.90
CA HIS A 208 -9.03 -1.45 -13.26
C HIS A 208 -8.05 -0.45 -13.86
N SER A 209 -8.30 -0.07 -15.11
CA SER A 209 -7.54 0.96 -15.81
C SER A 209 -8.21 2.33 -15.65
N TYR A 210 -7.39 3.37 -15.55
CA TYR A 210 -7.82 4.76 -15.40
C TYR A 210 -7.30 5.57 -16.57
N PRO A 211 -8.16 5.80 -17.60
CA PRO A 211 -7.79 6.54 -18.80
C PRO A 211 -7.34 7.97 -18.50
N GLY A 212 -6.27 8.41 -19.12
CA GLY A 212 -5.72 9.74 -18.96
C GLY A 212 -5.03 9.99 -17.61
N ARG A 213 -4.87 8.98 -16.78
CA ARG A 213 -4.19 9.12 -15.48
C ARG A 213 -2.73 8.74 -15.60
N ASP A 214 -1.87 9.57 -15.00
CA ASP A 214 -0.44 9.32 -14.85
C ASP A 214 -0.14 8.68 -13.49
N HIS A 215 1.11 8.29 -13.30
CA HIS A 215 1.63 7.69 -12.08
C HIS A 215 1.25 8.49 -10.83
N ALA A 216 0.87 7.79 -9.77
CA ALA A 216 0.48 8.39 -8.49
C ALA A 216 -0.78 9.28 -8.55
N PHE A 217 -1.73 8.99 -9.43
CA PHE A 217 -2.99 9.76 -9.52
C PHE A 217 -3.82 9.73 -8.23
N ALA A 218 -3.61 8.74 -7.36
CA ALA A 218 -4.29 8.62 -6.07
C ALA A 218 -3.48 9.19 -4.88
N ARG A 219 -2.25 9.72 -5.11
CA ARG A 219 -1.45 10.34 -4.05
C ARG A 219 -1.97 11.74 -3.75
N ASP A 220 -2.57 11.93 -2.58
CA ASP A 220 -3.04 13.25 -2.16
C ASP A 220 -1.88 14.26 -2.11
N GLY A 221 -2.14 15.46 -2.62
CA GLY A 221 -1.15 16.53 -2.74
C GLY A 221 -0.02 16.25 -3.76
N GLY A 222 -0.04 15.14 -4.49
CA GLY A 222 0.92 14.83 -5.54
C GLY A 222 0.65 15.60 -6.84
N LYS A 223 1.68 15.73 -7.69
CA LYS A 223 1.59 16.46 -8.97
C LYS A 223 0.49 15.93 -9.89
N HIS A 224 0.26 14.62 -9.89
CA HIS A 224 -0.69 13.95 -10.78
C HIS A 224 -1.99 13.56 -10.06
N TYR A 225 -2.21 14.05 -8.83
CA TYR A 225 -3.41 13.74 -8.06
C TYR A 225 -4.68 14.13 -8.81
N HIS A 226 -5.59 13.16 -8.93
CA HIS A 226 -6.88 13.37 -9.57
C HIS A 226 -8.00 12.92 -8.64
N PRO A 227 -8.66 13.85 -7.91
CA PRO A 227 -9.59 13.52 -6.83
C PRO A 227 -10.69 12.54 -7.23
N ALA A 228 -11.33 12.73 -8.37
CA ALA A 228 -12.44 11.89 -8.81
C ALA A 228 -12.01 10.43 -9.05
N ASP A 229 -10.86 10.22 -9.73
CA ASP A 229 -10.36 8.87 -9.99
C ASP A 229 -9.69 8.25 -8.76
N ALA A 230 -9.05 9.05 -7.91
CA ALA A 230 -8.55 8.60 -6.62
C ALA A 230 -9.71 8.09 -5.74
N ASN A 231 -10.79 8.86 -5.59
CA ASN A 231 -11.98 8.44 -4.85
C ASN A 231 -12.58 7.16 -5.42
N LYS A 232 -12.71 7.07 -6.74
CA LYS A 232 -13.21 5.86 -7.41
C LYS A 232 -12.34 4.63 -7.16
N ALA A 233 -11.00 4.78 -7.18
CA ALA A 233 -10.08 3.71 -6.87
C ALA A 233 -10.20 3.28 -5.41
N ASN A 234 -10.25 4.25 -4.49
CA ASN A 234 -10.39 3.99 -3.06
C ASN A 234 -11.73 3.31 -2.72
N GLU A 235 -12.84 3.73 -3.32
CA GLU A 235 -14.14 3.05 -3.15
C GLU A 235 -14.08 1.59 -3.62
N ARG A 236 -13.40 1.30 -4.72
CA ARG A 236 -13.19 -0.06 -5.22
C ARG A 236 -12.36 -0.88 -4.25
N THR A 237 -11.30 -0.29 -3.70
CA THR A 237 -10.45 -0.91 -2.70
C THR A 237 -11.23 -1.25 -1.43
N MET A 238 -12.03 -0.31 -0.91
CA MET A 238 -12.82 -0.54 0.30
C MET A 238 -13.85 -1.65 0.11
N LYS A 239 -14.59 -1.64 -1.01
CA LYS A 239 -15.53 -2.73 -1.36
C LYS A 239 -14.83 -4.08 -1.51
N PHE A 240 -13.60 -4.08 -2.04
CA PHE A 240 -12.80 -5.28 -2.18
C PHE A 240 -12.36 -5.81 -0.81
N PHE A 241 -11.90 -4.97 0.10
CA PHE A 241 -11.54 -5.39 1.46
C PHE A 241 -12.77 -5.84 2.26
N GLU A 242 -13.89 -5.15 2.22
CA GLU A 242 -15.14 -5.57 2.86
C GLU A 242 -15.54 -6.98 2.42
N LYS A 243 -15.49 -7.25 1.11
CA LYS A 243 -15.82 -8.56 0.54
C LYS A 243 -14.89 -9.67 1.00
N HIS A 244 -13.58 -9.41 1.11
CA HIS A 244 -12.56 -10.46 1.27
C HIS A 244 -11.98 -10.57 2.68
N LEU A 245 -12.01 -9.51 3.46
CA LEU A 245 -11.55 -9.49 4.85
C LEU A 245 -12.70 -9.59 5.86
N GLY A 246 -13.91 -9.35 5.42
CA GLY A 246 -15.09 -9.33 6.26
C GLY A 246 -15.43 -7.96 6.86
N PRO A 247 -16.50 -7.88 7.66
CA PRO A 247 -16.98 -6.63 8.22
C PRO A 247 -16.03 -6.07 9.27
N VAL A 248 -15.94 -4.75 9.33
CA VAL A 248 -15.17 -3.94 10.29
C VAL A 248 -15.99 -3.60 11.53
#